data_a67eda20c219640e0a4fa2b4e51fa653
#
_entry.id   a67eda20c219640e0a4fa2b4e51fa653
#
_cell.length_a   1.000
_cell.length_b   1.000
_cell.length_c   1.000
_cell.angle_alpha   90.00
_cell.angle_beta   90.00
_cell.angle_gamma   90.00
#
_symmetry.space_group_name_H-M   'P 1'
#
loop_
_entity.id
_entity.type
_entity.pdbx_description
1 polymer ?
#
loop_
_entity_poly.entity_id
_entity_poly.type
_entity_poly.pdbx_seq_one_letter_code
_entity_poly.pdbx_strand_id
1 'polypeptide(L)'
;WFKQMNKGSVLINTSRGEVIVEKELIKSLKSKKLSYVATDVISNEQGNVSKNLLIRHSKDNDNLIITPHIAGLTNESEIKAAEQSLLTINNFFKK
;
A
#
# COMPACT_ATOMS: atom_id res chain seq x y z
N TRP A 1 -1.81 -15.91 1.85
CA TRP A 1 -2.21 -14.65 2.45
C TRP A 1 -3.55 -14.16 1.88
N PHE A 2 -3.65 -13.86 0.59
CA PHE A 2 -4.92 -13.44 -0.04
C PHE A 2 -6.04 -14.50 0.07
N LYS A 3 -5.69 -15.77 0.05
CA LYS A 3 -6.67 -16.87 0.16
C LYS A 3 -7.43 -16.86 1.49
N GLN A 4 -6.84 -16.30 2.54
CA GLN A 4 -7.43 -16.23 3.88
C GLN A 4 -8.35 -15.02 4.07
N MET A 5 -8.34 -14.08 3.15
CA MET A 5 -9.20 -12.90 3.20
C MET A 5 -10.64 -13.26 2.85
N ASN A 6 -11.59 -12.54 3.39
CA ASN A 6 -13.00 -12.68 3.00
C ASN A 6 -13.21 -12.20 1.57
N LYS A 7 -14.13 -12.84 0.86
CA LYS A 7 -14.52 -12.39 -0.48
C LYS A 7 -15.08 -10.96 -0.42
N GLY A 8 -14.63 -10.11 -1.33
CA GLY A 8 -15.05 -8.71 -1.39
C GLY A 8 -14.27 -7.77 -0.46
N SER A 9 -13.19 -8.25 0.16
CA SER A 9 -12.34 -7.41 1.00
C SER A 9 -11.72 -6.24 0.22
N VAL A 10 -11.40 -5.17 0.95
CA VAL A 10 -10.64 -4.02 0.45
C VAL A 10 -9.22 -4.08 1.04
N LEU A 11 -8.22 -3.82 0.22
CA LEU A 11 -6.83 -3.77 0.65
C LEU A 11 -6.28 -2.35 0.49
N ILE A 12 -5.61 -1.86 1.52
CA ILE A 12 -4.88 -0.59 1.48
C ILE A 12 -3.42 -0.87 1.84
N ASN A 13 -2.49 -0.42 1.00
CA ASN A 13 -1.05 -0.56 1.24
C ASN A 13 -0.35 0.81 1.16
N THR A 14 0.10 1.29 2.30
CA THR A 14 0.89 2.52 2.45
C THR A 14 2.29 2.25 2.98
N SER A 15 2.73 0.99 2.97
CA SER A 15 4.02 0.57 3.51
C SER A 15 5.10 0.51 2.43
N ARG A 16 5.26 -0.62 1.77
CA ARG A 16 6.19 -0.82 0.66
C ARG A 16 5.57 -1.76 -0.37
N GLY A 17 5.90 -1.56 -1.64
CA GLY A 17 5.40 -2.40 -2.75
C GLY A 17 5.83 -3.85 -2.62
N GLU A 18 7.04 -4.07 -2.15
CA GLU A 18 7.67 -5.40 -2.03
C GLU A 18 7.02 -6.30 -0.97
N VAL A 19 6.19 -5.77 -0.07
CA VAL A 19 5.45 -6.60 0.89
C VAL A 19 4.31 -7.40 0.24
N ILE A 20 3.97 -7.07 -1.00
CA ILE A 20 2.89 -7.70 -1.75
C ILE A 20 3.43 -8.31 -3.05
N VAL A 21 3.02 -9.54 -3.33
CA VAL A 21 3.25 -10.16 -4.65
C VAL A 21 2.20 -9.62 -5.61
N GLU A 22 2.58 -8.66 -6.45
CA GLU A 22 1.66 -7.90 -7.32
C GLU A 22 0.84 -8.79 -8.26
N LYS A 23 1.45 -9.85 -8.78
CA LYS A 23 0.76 -10.84 -9.62
C LYS A 23 -0.41 -11.50 -8.90
N GLU A 24 -0.21 -11.86 -7.63
CA GLU A 24 -1.26 -12.47 -6.82
C GLU A 24 -2.33 -11.44 -6.41
N LEU A 25 -1.95 -10.19 -6.20
CA LEU A 25 -2.88 -9.08 -5.96
C LEU A 25 -3.84 -8.93 -7.15
N ILE A 26 -3.31 -8.89 -8.37
CA ILE A 26 -4.12 -8.77 -9.59
C ILE A 26 -5.05 -9.96 -9.76
N LYS A 27 -4.58 -11.18 -9.50
CA LYS A 27 -5.45 -12.38 -9.50
C LYS A 27 -6.61 -12.23 -8.51
N SER A 28 -6.33 -11.71 -7.32
CA SER A 28 -7.34 -11.50 -6.28
C SER A 28 -8.37 -10.45 -6.65
N LEU A 29 -7.98 -9.40 -7.38
CA LEU A 29 -8.91 -8.43 -7.96
C LEU A 29 -9.76 -9.05 -9.07
N LYS A 30 -9.16 -9.77 -10.00
CA LYS A 30 -9.86 -10.43 -11.11
C LYS A 30 -10.88 -11.47 -10.63
N SER A 31 -10.56 -12.21 -9.58
CA SER A 31 -11.45 -13.21 -8.98
C SER A 31 -12.50 -12.62 -8.03
N LYS A 32 -12.47 -11.29 -7.81
CA LYS A 32 -13.32 -10.57 -6.86
C LYS A 32 -13.14 -11.02 -5.41
N LYS A 33 -12.04 -11.66 -5.10
CA LYS A 33 -11.60 -11.93 -3.74
C LYS A 33 -11.31 -10.60 -3.03
N LEU A 34 -10.63 -9.68 -3.72
CA LEU A 34 -10.56 -8.27 -3.39
C LEU A 34 -11.55 -7.50 -4.28
N SER A 35 -12.35 -6.64 -3.66
CA SER A 35 -13.25 -5.74 -4.40
C SER A 35 -12.53 -4.49 -4.88
N TYR A 36 -11.69 -3.92 -4.02
CA TYR A 36 -10.92 -2.71 -4.29
C TYR A 36 -9.55 -2.79 -3.64
N VAL A 37 -8.58 -2.15 -4.28
CA VAL A 37 -7.23 -1.93 -3.72
C VAL A 37 -6.85 -0.47 -3.88
N ALA A 38 -6.32 0.12 -2.81
CA ALA A 38 -5.65 1.40 -2.84
C ALA A 38 -4.21 1.20 -2.39
N THR A 39 -3.24 1.62 -3.19
CA THR A 39 -1.83 1.52 -2.84
C THR A 39 -1.08 2.80 -3.13
N ASP A 40 -0.29 3.23 -2.16
CA ASP A 40 0.61 4.38 -2.31
C ASP A 40 2.01 3.94 -2.78
N VAL A 41 2.23 2.64 -2.89
CA VAL A 41 3.54 2.04 -3.18
C VAL A 41 3.40 0.90 -4.18
N ILE A 42 4.42 0.71 -5.00
CA ILE A 42 4.53 -0.37 -5.97
C ILE A 42 5.92 -1.01 -5.89
N SER A 43 6.05 -2.22 -6.39
CA SER A 43 7.37 -2.87 -6.49
C SER A 43 8.25 -2.16 -7.51
N ASN A 44 9.54 -2.04 -7.20
CA ASN A 44 10.54 -1.45 -8.08
C ASN A 44 10.21 -0.01 -8.53
N GLU A 45 9.82 0.85 -7.59
CA GLU A 45 9.48 2.26 -7.87
C GLU A 45 10.61 3.03 -8.57
N GLN A 46 11.86 2.66 -8.31
CA GLN A 46 13.03 3.30 -8.91
C GLN A 46 13.35 2.82 -10.33
N GLY A 47 12.67 1.78 -10.80
CA GLY A 47 12.84 1.23 -12.13
C GLY A 47 11.87 1.81 -13.15
N ASN A 48 11.65 1.08 -14.26
CA ASN A 48 10.67 1.47 -15.27
C ASN A 48 9.24 1.18 -14.80
N VAL A 49 8.61 2.18 -14.18
CA VAL A 49 7.27 2.06 -13.62
C VAL A 49 6.19 1.77 -14.67
N SER A 50 6.40 2.12 -15.93
CA SER A 50 5.42 1.86 -17.00
C SER A 50 5.21 0.36 -17.25
N LYS A 51 6.17 -0.47 -16.88
CA LYS A 51 6.11 -1.93 -16.98
C LYS A 51 5.51 -2.59 -15.73
N ASN A 52 5.27 -1.83 -14.67
CA ASN A 52 4.71 -2.36 -13.44
C ASN A 52 3.31 -2.94 -13.68
N LEU A 53 3.04 -4.12 -13.12
CA LEU A 53 1.78 -4.83 -13.32
C LEU A 53 0.58 -4.07 -12.76
N LEU A 54 0.72 -3.42 -11.61
CA LEU A 54 -0.37 -2.67 -10.99
C LEU A 54 -0.71 -1.42 -11.80
N ILE A 55 0.30 -0.69 -12.29
CA ILE A 55 0.09 0.47 -13.15
C ILE A 55 -0.62 0.07 -14.44
N ARG A 56 -0.23 -1.04 -15.04
CA ARG A 56 -0.89 -1.53 -16.26
C ARG A 56 -2.34 -1.93 -16.00
N HIS A 57 -2.60 -2.62 -14.89
CA HIS A 57 -3.96 -3.00 -14.50
C HIS A 57 -4.85 -1.78 -14.22
N SER A 58 -4.34 -0.77 -13.53
CA SER A 58 -5.11 0.42 -13.15
C SER A 58 -5.58 1.28 -14.32
N LYS A 59 -4.93 1.17 -15.48
CA LYS A 59 -5.33 1.91 -16.68
C LYS A 59 -6.71 1.53 -17.21
N ASP A 60 -7.08 0.27 -17.05
CA ASP A 60 -8.29 -0.30 -17.61
C ASP A 60 -9.29 -0.78 -16.54
N ASN A 61 -8.97 -0.59 -15.26
CA ASN A 61 -9.78 -1.10 -14.15
C ASN A 61 -9.86 -0.09 -13.01
N ASP A 62 -11.07 0.30 -12.63
CA ASP A 62 -11.33 1.28 -11.58
C ASP A 62 -11.23 0.71 -10.15
N ASN A 63 -10.99 -0.58 -10.02
CA ASN A 63 -10.89 -1.25 -8.73
C ASN A 63 -9.48 -1.22 -8.11
N LEU A 64 -8.54 -0.51 -8.74
CA LEU A 64 -7.18 -0.29 -8.24
C LEU A 64 -6.82 1.19 -8.36
N ILE A 65 -6.59 1.82 -7.23
CA ILE A 65 -6.13 3.21 -7.12
C ILE A 65 -4.67 3.19 -6.69
N ILE A 66 -3.82 3.93 -7.41
CA ILE A 66 -2.40 4.08 -7.10
C ILE A 66 -2.09 5.56 -6.90
N THR A 67 -1.47 5.89 -5.78
CA THR A 67 -0.95 7.23 -5.50
C THR A 67 0.59 7.21 -5.52
N PRO A 68 1.26 8.35 -5.78
CA PRO A 68 2.68 8.36 -6.11
C PRO A 68 3.62 8.42 -4.89
N HIS A 69 3.43 7.54 -3.91
CA HIS A 69 4.24 7.41 -2.70
C HIS A 69 4.30 8.72 -1.90
N ILE A 70 3.13 9.28 -1.61
CA ILE A 70 2.97 10.59 -0.95
C ILE A 70 2.17 10.54 0.36
N ALA A 71 1.72 9.38 0.80
CA ALA A 71 0.85 9.25 1.98
C ALA A 71 1.51 9.77 3.28
N GLY A 72 2.84 9.70 3.38
CA GLY A 72 3.61 10.21 4.51
C GLY A 72 4.16 11.63 4.34
N LEU A 73 3.85 12.33 3.26
CA LEU A 73 4.46 13.62 2.90
C LEU A 73 3.59 14.84 3.24
N THR A 74 2.54 14.66 4.03
CA THR A 74 1.79 15.80 4.57
C THR A 74 2.45 16.35 5.84
N ASN A 75 2.27 17.65 6.10
CA ASN A 75 2.76 18.26 7.34
C ASN A 75 2.23 17.53 8.59
N GLU A 76 0.96 17.15 8.57
CA GLU A 76 0.32 16.42 9.67
C GLU A 76 0.94 15.04 9.88
N SER A 77 1.26 14.32 8.80
CA SER A 77 1.90 13.00 8.89
C SER A 77 3.30 13.09 9.48
N GLU A 78 4.09 14.07 9.05
CA GLU A 78 5.46 14.31 9.56
C GLU A 78 5.44 14.66 11.03
N ILE A 79 4.56 15.57 11.45
CA ILE A 79 4.40 15.97 12.85
C ILE A 79 3.99 14.76 13.71
N LYS A 80 2.97 14.01 13.30
CA LYS A 80 2.52 12.82 14.03
C LYS A 80 3.59 11.75 14.15
N ALA A 81 4.36 11.51 13.10
CA ALA A 81 5.47 10.55 13.13
C ALA A 81 6.55 10.97 14.12
N ALA A 82 6.92 12.25 14.14
CA ALA A 82 7.88 12.79 15.10
C ALA A 82 7.36 12.70 16.55
N GLU A 83 6.14 13.13 16.80
CA GLU A 83 5.51 13.07 18.13
C GLU A 83 5.44 11.63 18.65
N GLN A 84 4.99 10.69 17.82
CA GLN A 84 4.88 9.28 18.22
C GLN A 84 6.25 8.66 18.51
N SER A 85 7.26 9.02 17.74
CA SER A 85 8.64 8.56 17.96
C SER A 85 9.17 9.08 19.30
N LEU A 86 8.98 10.36 19.60
CA LEU A 86 9.38 10.96 20.86
C LEU A 86 8.67 10.31 22.05
N LEU A 87 7.36 10.07 21.95
CA LEU A 87 6.59 9.39 23.00
C LEU A 87 7.11 7.98 23.24
N THR A 88 7.40 7.25 22.18
CA THR A 88 7.91 5.88 22.27
C THR A 88 9.28 5.85 22.97
N ILE A 89 10.20 6.71 22.57
CA ILE A 89 11.52 6.84 23.18
C ILE A 89 11.40 7.23 24.66
N ASN A 90 10.59 8.24 24.95
CA ASN A 90 10.39 8.72 26.32
C ASN A 90 9.82 7.62 27.24
N ASN A 91 8.83 6.86 26.75
CA ASN A 91 8.25 5.75 27.49
C ASN A 91 9.26 4.60 27.71
N PHE A 92 10.12 4.35 26.73
CA PHE A 92 11.19 3.36 26.86
C PHE A 92 12.15 3.69 28.00
N PHE A 93 12.58 4.94 28.10
CA PHE A 93 13.53 5.37 29.13
C PHE A 93 12.91 5.58 30.52
N LYS A 94 11.59 5.64 30.64
CA LYS A 94 10.88 5.73 31.92
C LYS A 94 10.68 4.37 32.60
N LYS A 95 10.97 3.29 31.95
CA LYS A 95 10.84 1.94 32.50
C LYS A 95 12.04 1.63 33.47
#